data_2461ffd67163c5c96ae523bc366ea7a5
#
_entry.id   2461ffd67163c5c96ae523bc366ea7a5
#
_cell.length_a   1.000
_cell.length_b   1.000
_cell.length_c   1.000
_cell.angle_alpha   90.00
_cell.angle_beta   90.00
_cell.angle_gamma   90.00
#
_symmetry.space_group_name_H-M   'P 1'
#
loop_
_entity.id
_entity.type
_entity.pdbx_description
1 polymer ?
#
loop_
_entity_poly.entity_id
_entity_poly.type
_entity_poly.pdbx_seq_one_letter_code
_entity_poly.pdbx_strand_id
1 'polypeptide(L)'
;MTTYTNADLHCHSVVSDGTLEPEALAARAKANGVELWALTDHDEVGGQQRAAAAARAQGMAYLTGAEISVTFAGTTVHIVGLGFDAQDERLLQGLARTRGGRGERAQEMAEQLAKVGIPGAYEGALHYVGNPELISRTHFARYLVEAGVCKDTSEVFRKFLIEGKPGFVPHRWASLGDAVRWIQDAGGVAVIAHPARYRLSANEEFALFSEFKQHGGQGVEVVTGSHSAAEAVSYAAMAQEFGFAASRGSDFHSPDESHTDLGMLPPLPGHLTPVWDLLAHRIQPAH
;
A
#
# COMPACT_ATOMS: atom_id res chain seq x y z
N MET A 1 20.82 -8.90 -17.06
CA MET A 1 19.74 -8.44 -16.17
C MET A 1 19.85 -9.25 -14.90
N THR A 2 19.83 -8.62 -13.74
CA THR A 2 19.81 -9.34 -12.45
C THR A 2 18.42 -9.90 -12.26
N THR A 3 18.29 -11.20 -12.12
CA THR A 3 16.99 -11.86 -11.90
C THR A 3 16.76 -11.94 -10.39
N TYR A 4 15.72 -11.27 -9.89
CA TYR A 4 15.28 -11.41 -8.50
C TYR A 4 14.22 -12.50 -8.41
N THR A 5 14.45 -13.50 -7.56
CA THR A 5 13.51 -14.60 -7.35
C THR A 5 12.55 -14.33 -6.21
N ASN A 6 12.99 -13.55 -5.22
CA ASN A 6 12.19 -13.13 -4.07
C ASN A 6 12.21 -11.60 -3.93
N ALA A 7 11.28 -10.94 -4.62
CA ALA A 7 11.01 -9.51 -4.43
C ALA A 7 9.82 -9.32 -3.49
N ASP A 8 9.85 -8.29 -2.63
CA ASP A 8 8.69 -7.81 -1.88
C ASP A 8 8.62 -6.29 -2.02
N LEU A 9 7.67 -5.82 -2.83
CA LEU A 9 7.58 -4.43 -3.25
C LEU A 9 6.38 -3.70 -2.64
N HIS A 10 5.79 -4.25 -1.55
CA HIS A 10 4.66 -3.62 -0.88
C HIS A 10 4.65 -3.99 0.61
N CYS A 11 4.97 -3.02 1.46
CA CYS A 11 4.86 -3.15 2.92
C CYS A 11 4.83 -1.77 3.59
N HIS A 12 4.40 -1.74 4.86
CA HIS A 12 4.18 -0.53 5.64
C HIS A 12 4.98 -0.52 6.93
N SER A 13 5.50 0.67 7.28
CA SER A 13 6.22 0.91 8.52
C SER A 13 5.40 1.79 9.49
N VAL A 14 5.98 2.06 10.66
CA VAL A 14 5.43 3.03 11.63
C VAL A 14 5.34 4.46 11.07
N VAL A 15 5.94 4.71 9.91
CA VAL A 15 5.84 6.03 9.25
C VAL A 15 4.42 6.26 8.74
N SER A 16 3.70 5.19 8.34
CA SER A 16 2.26 5.27 8.05
C SER A 16 1.42 4.49 9.04
N ASP A 17 1.09 3.25 8.79
CA ASP A 17 0.22 2.43 9.63
C ASP A 17 0.70 0.98 9.83
N GLY A 18 1.96 0.70 9.52
CA GLY A 18 2.64 -0.48 9.99
C GLY A 18 3.01 -0.39 11.48
N THR A 19 3.57 -1.47 12.04
CA THR A 19 3.97 -1.52 13.45
C THR A 19 5.48 -1.65 13.66
N LEU A 20 6.25 -1.83 12.60
CA LEU A 20 7.69 -1.98 12.67
C LEU A 20 8.39 -0.75 12.07
N GLU A 21 9.54 -0.40 12.64
CA GLU A 21 10.45 0.59 12.07
C GLU A 21 11.01 0.10 10.73
N PRO A 22 11.37 1.00 9.79
CA PRO A 22 11.94 0.61 8.50
C PRO A 22 13.14 -0.34 8.60
N GLU A 23 13.98 -0.18 9.61
CA GLU A 23 15.15 -1.03 9.86
C GLU A 23 14.76 -2.45 10.28
N ALA A 24 13.73 -2.57 11.11
CA ALA A 24 13.21 -3.87 11.56
C ALA A 24 12.53 -4.61 10.40
N LEU A 25 11.81 -3.89 9.53
CA LEU A 25 11.23 -4.44 8.29
C LEU A 25 12.31 -4.97 7.36
N ALA A 26 13.38 -4.18 7.11
CA ALA A 26 14.50 -4.61 6.27
C ALA A 26 15.17 -5.88 6.82
N ALA A 27 15.39 -5.96 8.14
CA ALA A 27 15.97 -7.13 8.77
C ALA A 27 15.04 -8.36 8.64
N ARG A 28 13.72 -8.17 8.81
CA ARG A 28 12.72 -9.23 8.65
C ARG A 28 12.62 -9.71 7.19
N ALA A 29 12.57 -8.79 6.23
CA ALA A 29 12.57 -9.11 4.81
C ALA A 29 13.80 -9.93 4.42
N LYS A 30 14.98 -9.52 4.89
CA LYS A 30 16.23 -10.25 4.65
C LYS A 30 16.23 -11.64 5.29
N ALA A 31 15.74 -11.77 6.52
CA ALA A 31 15.66 -13.07 7.20
C ALA A 31 14.75 -14.05 6.44
N ASN A 32 13.74 -13.54 5.73
CA ASN A 32 12.83 -14.32 4.87
C ASN A 32 13.35 -14.47 3.43
N GLY A 33 14.59 -14.08 3.16
CA GLY A 33 15.24 -14.30 1.88
C GLY A 33 14.86 -13.30 0.77
N VAL A 34 14.31 -12.13 1.12
CA VAL A 34 14.04 -11.07 0.14
C VAL A 34 15.36 -10.56 -0.46
N GLU A 35 15.38 -10.43 -1.78
CA GLU A 35 16.52 -9.97 -2.57
C GLU A 35 16.34 -8.53 -3.06
N LEU A 36 15.09 -8.16 -3.41
CA LEU A 36 14.67 -6.82 -3.82
C LEU A 36 13.47 -6.38 -2.97
N TRP A 37 13.61 -5.23 -2.33
CA TRP A 37 12.62 -4.73 -1.39
C TRP A 37 12.22 -3.28 -1.70
N ALA A 38 10.97 -2.92 -1.40
CA ALA A 38 10.48 -1.55 -1.36
C ALA A 38 9.63 -1.32 -0.10
N LEU A 39 9.83 -0.18 0.55
CA LEU A 39 8.91 0.35 1.56
C LEU A 39 7.89 1.24 0.84
N THR A 40 6.60 1.06 1.12
CA THR A 40 5.50 1.73 0.39
C THR A 40 4.47 2.35 1.33
N ASP A 41 4.92 3.09 2.33
CA ASP A 41 4.04 3.75 3.29
C ASP A 41 2.94 4.57 2.61
N HIS A 42 1.75 4.60 3.21
CA HIS A 42 0.59 5.31 2.68
C HIS A 42 0.82 6.82 2.57
N ASP A 43 0.70 7.35 1.35
CA ASP A 43 0.77 8.78 1.02
C ASP A 43 2.00 9.51 1.60
N GLU A 44 3.11 8.77 1.86
CA GLU A 44 4.29 9.29 2.55
C GLU A 44 5.59 8.65 2.02
N VAL A 45 6.67 9.43 2.05
CA VAL A 45 8.02 9.00 1.64
C VAL A 45 9.07 9.25 2.73
N GLY A 46 8.69 9.71 3.90
CA GLY A 46 9.61 10.05 5.00
C GLY A 46 10.46 8.87 5.49
N GLY A 47 10.01 7.63 5.28
CA GLY A 47 10.73 6.40 5.60
C GLY A 47 11.79 5.99 4.59
N GLN A 48 11.81 6.55 3.38
CA GLN A 48 12.58 6.04 2.25
C GLN A 48 14.10 6.03 2.48
N GLN A 49 14.65 7.10 3.04
CA GLN A 49 16.09 7.18 3.30
C GLN A 49 16.55 6.13 4.32
N ARG A 50 15.76 5.92 5.38
CA ARG A 50 16.03 4.91 6.42
C ARG A 50 15.92 3.50 5.83
N ALA A 51 14.88 3.23 5.07
CA ALA A 51 14.64 1.94 4.41
C ALA A 51 15.77 1.58 3.43
N ALA A 52 16.17 2.53 2.58
CA ALA A 52 17.28 2.32 1.63
C ALA A 52 18.61 2.04 2.34
N ALA A 53 18.92 2.78 3.42
CA ALA A 53 20.11 2.54 4.22
C ALA A 53 20.08 1.17 4.91
N ALA A 54 18.91 0.78 5.45
CA ALA A 54 18.74 -0.52 6.10
C ALA A 54 18.82 -1.68 5.10
N ALA A 55 18.21 -1.56 3.92
CA ALA A 55 18.32 -2.56 2.86
C ALA A 55 19.77 -2.79 2.45
N ARG A 56 20.52 -1.70 2.22
CA ARG A 56 21.95 -1.78 1.90
C ARG A 56 22.75 -2.46 3.01
N ALA A 57 22.51 -2.10 4.27
CA ALA A 57 23.18 -2.73 5.42
C ALA A 57 22.91 -4.22 5.52
N GLN A 58 21.75 -4.69 5.04
CA GLN A 58 21.37 -6.10 4.97
C GLN A 58 21.84 -6.79 3.68
N GLY A 59 22.53 -6.09 2.76
CA GLY A 59 22.92 -6.64 1.46
C GLY A 59 21.68 -7.00 0.61
N MET A 60 20.71 -6.13 0.56
CA MET A 60 19.45 -6.27 -0.17
C MET A 60 19.28 -5.10 -1.14
N ALA A 61 18.86 -5.37 -2.38
CA ALA A 61 18.54 -4.33 -3.35
C ALA A 61 17.27 -3.60 -2.95
N TYR A 62 17.17 -2.31 -3.32
CA TYR A 62 16.08 -1.45 -2.89
C TYR A 62 15.49 -0.62 -4.04
N LEU A 63 14.18 -0.46 -4.02
CA LEU A 63 13.44 0.52 -4.81
C LEU A 63 12.72 1.49 -3.87
N THR A 64 12.73 2.79 -4.19
CA THR A 64 11.83 3.74 -3.52
C THR A 64 10.37 3.37 -3.81
N GLY A 65 9.48 3.58 -2.84
CA GLY A 65 8.09 3.25 -2.97
C GLY A 65 7.17 4.14 -2.15
N ALA A 66 5.90 4.22 -2.54
CA ALA A 66 4.81 4.78 -1.76
C ALA A 66 3.49 4.21 -2.26
N GLU A 67 2.53 3.99 -1.37
CA GLU A 67 1.18 3.61 -1.73
C GLU A 67 0.25 4.83 -1.66
N ILE A 68 -0.22 5.30 -2.83
CA ILE A 68 -1.02 6.52 -2.95
C ILE A 68 -2.51 6.17 -2.91
N SER A 69 -3.24 6.81 -1.99
CA SER A 69 -4.69 6.68 -1.89
C SER A 69 -5.38 7.45 -3.01
N VAL A 70 -6.29 6.78 -3.73
CA VAL A 70 -7.02 7.30 -4.89
C VAL A 70 -8.51 7.02 -4.73
N THR A 71 -9.35 7.92 -5.22
CA THR A 71 -10.80 7.68 -5.36
C THR A 71 -11.14 7.33 -6.81
N PHE A 72 -11.65 6.13 -7.04
CA PHE A 72 -12.16 5.67 -8.33
C PHE A 72 -13.60 5.16 -8.17
N ALA A 73 -14.54 5.66 -8.96
CA ALA A 73 -15.97 5.27 -8.92
C ALA A 73 -16.56 5.27 -7.48
N GLY A 74 -16.14 6.19 -6.62
CA GLY A 74 -16.58 6.28 -5.22
C GLY A 74 -15.86 5.32 -4.25
N THR A 75 -15.02 4.42 -4.75
CA THR A 75 -14.24 3.44 -3.96
C THR A 75 -12.82 3.94 -3.74
N THR A 76 -12.26 3.67 -2.57
CA THR A 76 -10.81 3.89 -2.33
C THR A 76 -10.02 2.78 -3.03
N VAL A 77 -9.17 3.18 -3.96
CA VAL A 77 -8.21 2.35 -4.66
C VAL A 77 -6.80 2.83 -4.30
N HIS A 78 -5.83 1.94 -4.28
CA HIS A 78 -4.45 2.29 -4.00
C HIS A 78 -3.57 2.08 -5.24
N ILE A 79 -2.64 3.02 -5.44
CA ILE A 79 -1.64 2.95 -6.49
C ILE A 79 -0.27 2.95 -5.85
N VAL A 80 0.45 1.86 -6.00
CA VAL A 80 1.85 1.77 -5.59
C VAL A 80 2.72 2.44 -6.65
N GLY A 81 3.47 3.46 -6.25
CA GLY A 81 4.57 4.02 -7.02
C GLY A 81 5.87 3.33 -6.65
N LEU A 82 6.67 2.97 -7.65
CA LEU A 82 7.97 2.32 -7.46
C LEU A 82 9.06 3.03 -8.25
N GLY A 83 10.27 3.13 -7.67
CA GLY A 83 11.47 3.60 -8.36
C GLY A 83 11.50 5.10 -8.69
N PHE A 84 10.64 5.91 -8.10
CA PHE A 84 10.57 7.35 -8.27
C PHE A 84 11.67 8.08 -7.46
N ASP A 85 11.92 9.34 -7.82
CA ASP A 85 12.70 10.26 -6.99
C ASP A 85 11.87 10.71 -5.78
N ALA A 86 12.25 10.25 -4.59
CA ALA A 86 11.57 10.57 -3.34
C ALA A 86 11.71 12.06 -2.92
N GLN A 87 12.49 12.86 -3.64
CA GLN A 87 12.64 14.30 -3.43
C GLN A 87 11.92 15.15 -4.49
N ASP A 88 11.21 14.52 -5.43
CA ASP A 88 10.44 15.27 -6.43
C ASP A 88 9.36 16.13 -5.76
N GLU A 89 9.43 17.44 -6.00
CA GLU A 89 8.55 18.41 -5.33
C GLU A 89 7.07 18.23 -5.69
N ARG A 90 6.76 17.81 -6.92
CA ARG A 90 5.38 17.62 -7.37
C ARG A 90 4.75 16.39 -6.71
N LEU A 91 5.53 15.31 -6.64
CA LEU A 91 5.12 14.12 -5.89
C LEU A 91 4.88 14.46 -4.42
N LEU A 92 5.82 15.12 -3.75
CA LEU A 92 5.71 15.52 -2.35
C LEU A 92 4.49 16.41 -2.08
N GLN A 93 4.23 17.41 -2.95
CA GLN A 93 3.04 18.26 -2.85
C GLN A 93 1.75 17.48 -3.10
N GLY A 94 1.77 16.50 -4.01
CA GLY A 94 0.66 15.60 -4.29
C GLY A 94 0.31 14.75 -3.06
N LEU A 95 1.30 14.10 -2.47
CA LEU A 95 1.16 13.30 -1.26
C LEU A 95 0.65 14.14 -0.07
N ALA A 96 1.22 15.34 0.12
CA ALA A 96 0.77 16.25 1.18
C ALA A 96 -0.72 16.64 1.02
N ARG A 97 -1.17 16.90 -0.22
CA ARG A 97 -2.59 17.16 -0.51
C ARG A 97 -3.48 15.95 -0.21
N THR A 98 -3.00 14.75 -0.53
CA THR A 98 -3.73 13.50 -0.25
C THR A 98 -3.85 13.26 1.26
N ARG A 99 -2.81 13.59 2.03
CA ARG A 99 -2.86 13.53 3.51
C ARG A 99 -3.81 14.57 4.12
N GLY A 100 -3.96 15.72 3.46
CA GLY A 100 -4.88 16.77 3.90
C GLY A 100 -6.30 16.23 4.05
N GLY A 101 -6.97 16.56 5.17
CA GLY A 101 -8.31 16.05 5.48
C GLY A 101 -8.37 14.71 6.21
N ARG A 102 -7.26 13.97 6.37
CA ARG A 102 -7.27 12.74 7.19
C ARG A 102 -7.64 13.02 8.65
N GLY A 103 -7.14 14.12 9.21
CA GLY A 103 -7.46 14.53 10.60
C GLY A 103 -8.95 14.85 10.77
N GLU A 104 -9.55 15.66 9.89
CA GLU A 104 -10.97 15.98 9.92
C GLU A 104 -11.84 14.72 9.77
N ARG A 105 -11.49 13.88 8.80
CA ARG A 105 -12.17 12.59 8.61
C ARG A 105 -12.08 11.70 9.85
N ALA A 106 -10.92 11.64 10.52
CA ALA A 106 -10.74 10.84 11.71
C ALA A 106 -11.58 11.35 12.89
N GLN A 107 -11.71 12.66 13.04
CA GLN A 107 -12.60 13.26 14.05
C GLN A 107 -14.06 12.87 13.76
N GLU A 108 -14.51 12.99 12.52
CA GLU A 108 -15.86 12.58 12.14
C GLU A 108 -16.10 11.08 12.36
N MET A 109 -15.12 10.22 12.04
CA MET A 109 -15.18 8.78 12.35
C MET A 109 -15.38 8.53 13.85
N ALA A 110 -14.62 9.23 14.69
CA ALA A 110 -14.74 9.10 16.15
C ALA A 110 -16.10 9.57 16.66
N GLU A 111 -16.66 10.67 16.12
CA GLU A 111 -18.00 11.14 16.44
C GLU A 111 -19.08 10.09 16.07
N GLN A 112 -18.95 9.45 14.93
CA GLN A 112 -19.88 8.40 14.52
C GLN A 112 -19.74 7.15 15.41
N LEU A 113 -18.53 6.76 15.79
CA LEU A 113 -18.29 5.66 16.74
C LEU A 113 -18.85 5.98 18.14
N ALA A 114 -18.73 7.23 18.60
CA ALA A 114 -19.30 7.65 19.88
C ALA A 114 -20.83 7.51 19.92
N LYS A 115 -21.54 7.77 18.80
CA LYS A 115 -23.00 7.58 18.68
C LYS A 115 -23.46 6.13 18.86
N VAL A 116 -22.55 5.18 18.64
CA VAL A 116 -22.82 3.73 18.85
C VAL A 116 -22.15 3.18 20.12
N GLY A 117 -21.81 4.07 21.06
CA GLY A 117 -21.32 3.71 22.38
C GLY A 117 -19.81 3.48 22.48
N ILE A 118 -19.03 3.98 21.53
CA ILE A 118 -17.57 3.88 21.52
C ILE A 118 -16.97 5.30 21.57
N PRO A 119 -16.97 5.97 22.74
CA PRO A 119 -16.37 7.30 22.90
C PRO A 119 -14.84 7.22 22.99
N GLY A 120 -14.15 8.37 22.74
CA GLY A 120 -12.69 8.47 22.88
C GLY A 120 -11.90 7.75 21.78
N ALA A 121 -12.55 7.41 20.67
CA ALA A 121 -11.91 6.64 19.59
C ALA A 121 -10.83 7.45 18.84
N TYR A 122 -10.92 8.79 18.78
CA TYR A 122 -9.91 9.63 18.16
C TYR A 122 -8.60 9.61 18.95
N GLU A 123 -8.68 9.94 20.23
CA GLU A 123 -7.53 9.95 21.14
C GLU A 123 -6.92 8.55 21.25
N GLY A 124 -7.76 7.52 21.33
CA GLY A 124 -7.30 6.14 21.34
C GLY A 124 -6.55 5.75 20.07
N ALA A 125 -7.06 6.11 18.90
CA ALA A 125 -6.38 5.85 17.63
C ALA A 125 -5.04 6.60 17.52
N LEU A 126 -4.95 7.82 18.05
CA LEU A 126 -3.70 8.62 18.03
C LEU A 126 -2.54 7.94 18.77
N HIS A 127 -2.78 7.07 19.74
CA HIS A 127 -1.71 6.32 20.42
C HIS A 127 -0.93 5.38 19.48
N TYR A 128 -1.52 5.00 18.36
CA TYR A 128 -0.90 4.10 17.37
C TYR A 128 -0.29 4.84 16.19
N VAL A 129 -0.41 6.17 16.15
CA VAL A 129 0.01 6.98 14.99
C VAL A 129 1.37 7.60 15.25
N GLY A 130 2.35 7.29 14.42
CA GLY A 130 3.66 7.96 14.47
C GLY A 130 3.60 9.42 13.97
N ASN A 131 2.81 9.67 12.92
CA ASN A 131 2.55 11.01 12.37
C ASN A 131 1.04 11.28 12.34
N PRO A 132 0.52 12.23 13.13
CA PRO A 132 -0.93 12.54 13.19
C PRO A 132 -1.58 12.84 11.84
N GLU A 133 -0.83 13.35 10.85
CA GLU A 133 -1.32 13.57 9.48
C GLU A 133 -1.65 12.26 8.73
N LEU A 134 -1.18 11.12 9.24
CA LEU A 134 -1.36 9.80 8.63
C LEU A 134 -2.36 8.94 9.39
N ILE A 135 -3.16 9.52 10.29
CA ILE A 135 -4.21 8.76 10.98
C ILE A 135 -5.11 8.04 9.98
N SER A 136 -5.30 6.74 10.19
CA SER A 136 -6.00 5.83 9.27
C SER A 136 -7.02 4.96 10.01
N ARG A 137 -7.87 4.26 9.26
CA ARG A 137 -8.80 3.28 9.81
C ARG A 137 -8.11 2.15 10.57
N THR A 138 -6.89 1.80 10.19
CA THR A 138 -6.07 0.77 10.86
C THR A 138 -5.78 1.15 12.31
N HIS A 139 -5.46 2.42 12.58
CA HIS A 139 -5.22 2.92 13.93
C HIS A 139 -6.48 2.83 14.81
N PHE A 140 -7.65 3.20 14.26
CA PHE A 140 -8.92 2.98 14.94
C PHE A 140 -9.18 1.50 15.21
N ALA A 141 -8.87 0.63 14.24
CA ALA A 141 -9.07 -0.80 14.42
C ALA A 141 -8.22 -1.34 15.57
N ARG A 142 -6.96 -0.97 15.66
CA ARG A 142 -6.07 -1.35 16.78
C ARG A 142 -6.61 -0.89 18.12
N TYR A 143 -7.02 0.37 18.21
CA TYR A 143 -7.63 0.89 19.43
C TYR A 143 -8.88 0.11 19.85
N LEU A 144 -9.79 -0.20 18.92
CA LEU A 144 -11.01 -0.92 19.23
C LEU A 144 -10.75 -2.38 19.65
N VAL A 145 -9.66 -2.98 19.20
CA VAL A 145 -9.20 -4.29 19.67
C VAL A 145 -8.65 -4.20 21.10
N GLU A 146 -7.77 -3.23 21.36
CA GLU A 146 -7.21 -3.02 22.70
C GLU A 146 -8.29 -2.66 23.72
N ALA A 147 -9.28 -1.84 23.33
CA ALA A 147 -10.43 -1.49 24.15
C ALA A 147 -11.43 -2.66 24.37
N GLY A 148 -11.16 -3.84 23.81
CA GLY A 148 -12.01 -5.03 23.97
C GLY A 148 -13.33 -4.97 23.21
N VAL A 149 -13.51 -4.04 22.26
CA VAL A 149 -14.74 -3.90 21.46
C VAL A 149 -14.86 -5.04 20.44
N CYS A 150 -13.72 -5.48 19.90
CA CYS A 150 -13.62 -6.60 18.97
C CYS A 150 -12.39 -7.47 19.32
N LYS A 151 -12.38 -8.71 18.81
CA LYS A 151 -11.29 -9.66 19.06
C LYS A 151 -10.05 -9.43 18.16
N ASP A 152 -10.27 -8.88 16.96
CA ASP A 152 -9.24 -8.63 15.96
C ASP A 152 -9.61 -7.45 15.05
N THR A 153 -8.64 -6.92 14.33
CA THR A 153 -8.82 -5.78 13.42
C THR A 153 -9.78 -6.09 12.27
N SER A 154 -9.79 -7.32 11.76
CA SER A 154 -10.71 -7.77 10.70
C SER A 154 -12.17 -7.68 11.15
N GLU A 155 -12.44 -8.04 12.41
CA GLU A 155 -13.78 -7.89 12.99
C GLU A 155 -14.18 -6.41 13.13
N VAL A 156 -13.24 -5.54 13.53
CA VAL A 156 -13.47 -4.09 13.60
C VAL A 156 -13.86 -3.53 12.24
N PHE A 157 -13.07 -3.83 11.21
CA PHE A 157 -13.40 -3.37 9.84
C PHE A 157 -14.79 -3.81 9.43
N ARG A 158 -15.13 -5.08 9.60
CA ARG A 158 -16.42 -5.64 9.21
C ARG A 158 -17.60 -5.01 9.97
N LYS A 159 -17.44 -4.71 11.26
CA LYS A 159 -18.51 -4.18 12.11
C LYS A 159 -18.65 -2.66 12.06
N PHE A 160 -17.54 -1.94 11.87
CA PHE A 160 -17.50 -0.49 12.13
C PHE A 160 -16.90 0.37 11.00
N LEU A 161 -15.93 -0.11 10.21
CA LEU A 161 -15.06 0.76 9.41
C LEU A 161 -15.15 0.61 7.88
N ILE A 162 -15.95 -0.32 7.38
CA ILE A 162 -16.25 -0.45 5.95
C ILE A 162 -17.53 0.30 5.60
N GLU A 163 -17.79 0.49 4.30
CA GLU A 163 -18.98 1.18 3.80
C GLU A 163 -20.28 0.64 4.41
N GLY A 164 -21.18 1.56 4.77
CA GLY A 164 -22.44 1.24 5.44
C GLY A 164 -22.31 0.91 6.93
N LYS A 165 -21.13 1.07 7.54
CA LYS A 165 -20.90 0.84 8.98
C LYS A 165 -20.75 2.16 9.74
N PRO A 166 -21.01 2.17 11.07
CA PRO A 166 -21.10 3.41 11.85
C PRO A 166 -19.87 4.31 11.79
N GLY A 167 -18.66 3.75 11.83
CA GLY A 167 -17.43 4.52 11.80
C GLY A 167 -16.87 4.77 10.38
N PHE A 168 -17.64 4.42 9.32
CA PHE A 168 -17.21 4.71 7.97
C PHE A 168 -17.54 6.15 7.59
N VAL A 169 -16.53 6.92 7.24
CA VAL A 169 -16.66 8.27 6.69
C VAL A 169 -16.05 8.25 5.28
N PRO A 170 -16.85 8.56 4.24
CA PRO A 170 -16.35 8.67 2.89
C PRO A 170 -15.31 9.80 2.81
N HIS A 171 -14.30 9.61 1.98
CA HIS A 171 -13.27 10.60 1.74
C HIS A 171 -12.92 10.63 0.25
N ARG A 172 -12.60 11.81 -0.26
CA ARG A 172 -12.15 11.98 -1.63
C ARG A 172 -10.64 12.14 -1.64
N TRP A 173 -9.97 11.11 -2.07
CA TRP A 173 -8.52 11.05 -2.25
C TRP A 173 -8.07 11.73 -3.54
N ALA A 174 -6.82 11.55 -3.91
CA ALA A 174 -6.30 11.95 -5.22
C ALA A 174 -7.13 11.36 -6.38
N SER A 175 -7.12 11.98 -7.54
CA SER A 175 -7.61 11.34 -8.74
C SER A 175 -6.62 10.27 -9.23
N LEU A 176 -7.11 9.24 -9.94
CA LEU A 176 -6.27 8.21 -10.54
C LEU A 176 -5.21 8.82 -11.47
N GLY A 177 -5.62 9.78 -12.32
CA GLY A 177 -4.71 10.45 -13.24
C GLY A 177 -3.65 11.31 -12.55
N ASP A 178 -3.98 11.94 -11.41
CA ASP A 178 -3.00 12.73 -10.66
C ASP A 178 -1.96 11.83 -10.02
N ALA A 179 -2.38 10.75 -9.35
CA ALA A 179 -1.47 9.80 -8.71
C ALA A 179 -0.49 9.19 -9.72
N VAL A 180 -1.00 8.70 -10.86
CA VAL A 180 -0.15 8.14 -11.93
C VAL A 180 0.84 9.17 -12.45
N ARG A 181 0.38 10.40 -12.71
CA ARG A 181 1.24 11.49 -13.21
C ARG A 181 2.33 11.86 -12.21
N TRP A 182 2.03 11.99 -10.91
CA TRP A 182 3.06 12.31 -9.90
C TRP A 182 4.16 11.25 -9.86
N ILE A 183 3.79 9.98 -9.93
CA ILE A 183 4.76 8.88 -9.95
C ILE A 183 5.63 8.94 -11.20
N GLN A 184 5.02 9.15 -12.39
CA GLN A 184 5.73 9.19 -13.66
C GLN A 184 6.63 10.41 -13.80
N ASP A 185 6.15 11.60 -13.43
CA ASP A 185 6.94 12.84 -13.46
C ASP A 185 8.18 12.73 -12.55
N ALA A 186 8.07 12.01 -11.43
CA ALA A 186 9.18 11.67 -10.55
C ALA A 186 10.07 10.51 -11.09
N GLY A 187 9.79 9.98 -12.28
CA GLY A 187 10.56 8.93 -12.96
C GLY A 187 10.28 7.51 -12.49
N GLY A 188 9.19 7.29 -11.80
CA GLY A 188 8.75 5.98 -11.30
C GLY A 188 7.74 5.27 -12.20
N VAL A 189 7.36 4.08 -11.78
CA VAL A 189 6.32 3.23 -12.39
C VAL A 189 5.14 3.13 -11.45
N ALA A 190 3.93 3.40 -11.96
CA ALA A 190 2.68 3.23 -11.24
C ALA A 190 2.15 1.80 -11.38
N VAL A 191 1.64 1.23 -10.28
CA VAL A 191 1.15 -0.14 -10.16
C VAL A 191 -0.20 -0.14 -9.44
N ILE A 192 -1.23 -0.78 -9.99
CA ILE A 192 -2.49 -1.02 -9.26
C ILE A 192 -2.21 -1.99 -8.11
N ALA A 193 -2.44 -1.57 -6.87
CA ALA A 193 -2.24 -2.38 -5.68
C ALA A 193 -3.41 -3.34 -5.43
N HIS A 194 -3.14 -4.55 -4.95
CA HIS A 194 -4.08 -5.59 -4.45
C HIS A 194 -5.52 -5.50 -5.01
N PRO A 195 -5.73 -5.58 -6.34
CA PRO A 195 -7.01 -5.24 -6.99
C PRO A 195 -8.22 -6.06 -6.49
N ALA A 196 -8.04 -7.30 -6.06
CA ALA A 196 -9.14 -8.12 -5.53
C ALA A 196 -9.81 -7.54 -4.26
N ARG A 197 -9.11 -6.65 -3.52
CA ARG A 197 -9.65 -6.05 -2.28
C ARG A 197 -10.79 -5.06 -2.53
N TYR A 198 -10.89 -4.47 -3.72
CA TYR A 198 -11.84 -3.40 -3.99
C TYR A 198 -13.26 -3.90 -4.22
N ARG A 199 -13.45 -5.18 -4.52
CA ARG A 199 -14.75 -5.81 -4.78
C ARG A 199 -15.57 -5.08 -5.84
N LEU A 200 -14.87 -4.54 -6.83
CA LEU A 200 -15.49 -3.89 -7.99
C LEU A 200 -16.27 -4.93 -8.80
N SER A 201 -17.33 -4.48 -9.46
CA SER A 201 -17.95 -5.29 -10.50
C SER A 201 -16.97 -5.46 -11.68
N ALA A 202 -17.16 -6.47 -12.52
CA ALA A 202 -16.31 -6.70 -13.68
C ALA A 202 -16.20 -5.48 -14.61
N ASN A 203 -17.28 -4.70 -14.76
CA ASN A 203 -17.28 -3.49 -15.57
C ASN A 203 -16.47 -2.36 -14.92
N GLU A 204 -16.58 -2.18 -13.61
CA GLU A 204 -15.82 -1.16 -12.87
C GLU A 204 -14.34 -1.52 -12.82
N GLU A 205 -14.01 -2.79 -12.66
CA GLU A 205 -12.63 -3.28 -12.70
C GLU A 205 -12.00 -3.05 -14.07
N PHE A 206 -12.70 -3.43 -15.15
CA PHE A 206 -12.26 -3.16 -16.51
C PHE A 206 -12.09 -1.65 -16.77
N ALA A 207 -12.99 -0.82 -16.25
CA ALA A 207 -12.90 0.64 -16.36
C ALA A 207 -11.67 1.17 -15.60
N LEU A 208 -11.40 0.68 -14.37
CA LEU A 208 -10.21 1.05 -13.59
C LEU A 208 -8.93 0.73 -14.38
N PHE A 209 -8.79 -0.49 -14.89
CA PHE A 209 -7.62 -0.91 -15.65
C PHE A 209 -7.44 -0.11 -16.94
N SER A 210 -8.55 0.17 -17.65
CA SER A 210 -8.56 0.96 -18.88
C SER A 210 -8.15 2.42 -18.63
N GLU A 211 -8.73 3.07 -17.62
CA GLU A 211 -8.41 4.46 -17.27
C GLU A 211 -6.97 4.56 -16.74
N PHE A 212 -6.55 3.62 -15.90
CA PHE A 212 -5.17 3.53 -15.42
C PHE A 212 -4.16 3.43 -16.57
N LYS A 213 -4.44 2.58 -17.56
CA LYS A 213 -3.62 2.47 -18.78
C LYS A 213 -3.62 3.77 -19.60
N GLN A 214 -4.77 4.43 -19.74
CA GLN A 214 -4.87 5.72 -20.47
C GLN A 214 -4.05 6.81 -19.81
N HIS A 215 -3.94 6.83 -18.51
CA HIS A 215 -3.07 7.74 -17.76
C HIS A 215 -1.59 7.34 -17.79
N GLY A 216 -1.26 6.19 -18.40
CA GLY A 216 0.11 5.69 -18.52
C GLY A 216 0.57 4.78 -17.39
N GLY A 217 -0.35 4.27 -16.57
CA GLY A 217 -0.03 3.23 -15.59
C GLY A 217 0.51 1.97 -16.26
N GLN A 218 1.48 1.29 -15.63
CA GLN A 218 2.30 0.29 -16.29
C GLN A 218 2.32 -1.06 -15.58
N GLY A 219 1.81 -1.16 -14.34
CA GLY A 219 1.89 -2.38 -13.57
C GLY A 219 0.62 -2.73 -12.80
N VAL A 220 0.53 -3.98 -12.38
CA VAL A 220 -0.51 -4.47 -11.47
C VAL A 220 0.09 -5.49 -10.51
N GLU A 221 -0.35 -5.49 -9.27
CA GLU A 221 -0.02 -6.55 -8.33
C GLU A 221 -0.77 -7.83 -8.69
N VAL A 222 -0.01 -8.84 -9.09
CA VAL A 222 -0.51 -10.17 -9.41
C VAL A 222 -0.49 -11.07 -8.17
N VAL A 223 0.59 -10.99 -7.40
CA VAL A 223 0.79 -11.78 -6.17
C VAL A 223 0.87 -10.84 -4.98
N THR A 224 -0.11 -10.90 -4.09
CA THR A 224 -0.12 -10.13 -2.85
C THR A 224 -0.50 -10.99 -1.65
N GLY A 225 -0.27 -10.46 -0.44
CA GLY A 225 -0.68 -11.15 0.79
C GLY A 225 -2.19 -11.35 0.93
N SER A 226 -2.99 -10.62 0.16
CA SER A 226 -4.47 -10.69 0.18
C SER A 226 -5.08 -11.46 -0.99
N HIS A 227 -4.29 -11.83 -2.00
CA HIS A 227 -4.80 -12.62 -3.14
C HIS A 227 -4.78 -14.12 -2.85
N SER A 228 -5.87 -14.78 -3.18
CA SER A 228 -5.90 -16.23 -3.33
C SER A 228 -5.14 -16.68 -4.59
N ALA A 229 -4.82 -17.97 -4.69
CA ALA A 229 -4.19 -18.53 -5.88
C ALA A 229 -5.06 -18.34 -7.16
N ALA A 230 -6.39 -18.38 -7.04
CA ALA A 230 -7.29 -18.15 -8.16
C ALA A 230 -7.28 -16.68 -8.61
N GLU A 231 -7.25 -15.73 -7.68
CA GLU A 231 -7.12 -14.31 -7.99
C GLU A 231 -5.78 -13.99 -8.63
N ALA A 232 -4.67 -14.58 -8.15
CA ALA A 232 -3.37 -14.43 -8.79
C ALA A 232 -3.38 -14.90 -10.26
N VAL A 233 -4.08 -16.00 -10.59
CA VAL A 233 -4.27 -16.44 -11.97
C VAL A 233 -5.10 -15.45 -12.78
N SER A 234 -6.17 -14.91 -12.21
CA SER A 234 -7.02 -13.90 -12.87
C SER A 234 -6.26 -12.63 -13.17
N TYR A 235 -5.51 -12.09 -12.19
CA TYR A 235 -4.72 -10.87 -12.40
C TYR A 235 -3.48 -11.10 -13.28
N ALA A 236 -2.94 -12.32 -13.35
CA ALA A 236 -1.94 -12.67 -14.35
C ALA A 236 -2.51 -12.56 -15.78
N ALA A 237 -3.73 -13.05 -16.01
CA ALA A 237 -4.41 -12.91 -17.30
C ALA A 237 -4.72 -11.44 -17.64
N MET A 238 -5.21 -10.67 -16.67
CA MET A 238 -5.46 -9.23 -16.85
C MET A 238 -4.17 -8.45 -17.13
N ALA A 239 -3.07 -8.77 -16.45
CA ALA A 239 -1.77 -8.17 -16.74
C ALA A 239 -1.36 -8.36 -18.19
N GLN A 240 -1.55 -9.57 -18.74
CA GLN A 240 -1.29 -9.87 -20.16
C GLN A 240 -2.24 -9.11 -21.09
N GLU A 241 -3.54 -9.11 -20.81
CA GLU A 241 -4.55 -8.43 -21.64
C GLU A 241 -4.29 -6.94 -21.74
N PHE A 242 -3.98 -6.28 -20.62
CA PHE A 242 -3.68 -4.86 -20.60
C PHE A 242 -2.22 -4.51 -20.96
N GLY A 243 -1.34 -5.52 -21.07
CA GLY A 243 0.09 -5.31 -21.31
C GLY A 243 0.80 -4.68 -20.13
N PHE A 244 0.37 -4.97 -18.90
CA PHE A 244 1.00 -4.50 -17.68
C PHE A 244 2.13 -5.43 -17.22
N ALA A 245 3.15 -4.84 -16.60
CA ALA A 245 4.13 -5.58 -15.85
C ALA A 245 3.52 -6.09 -14.53
N ALA A 246 3.98 -7.25 -14.07
CA ALA A 246 3.49 -7.88 -12.85
C ALA A 246 4.31 -7.42 -11.64
N SER A 247 3.62 -7.01 -10.59
CA SER A 247 4.22 -6.73 -9.28
C SER A 247 3.88 -7.81 -8.26
N ARG A 248 4.69 -7.86 -7.20
CA ARG A 248 4.58 -8.78 -6.09
C ARG A 248 4.90 -8.04 -4.79
N GLY A 249 4.01 -8.10 -3.81
CA GLY A 249 4.20 -7.47 -2.51
C GLY A 249 3.30 -8.05 -1.43
N SER A 250 3.81 -8.19 -0.22
CA SER A 250 3.07 -8.82 0.89
C SER A 250 1.94 -7.97 1.44
N ASP A 251 2.02 -6.66 1.27
CA ASP A 251 1.16 -5.68 1.96
C ASP A 251 1.25 -5.87 3.50
N PHE A 252 2.47 -6.13 3.97
CA PHE A 252 2.75 -6.41 5.36
C PHE A 252 2.66 -5.14 6.21
N HIS A 253 1.88 -5.19 7.29
CA HIS A 253 1.70 -4.11 8.25
C HIS A 253 2.23 -4.49 9.64
N SER A 254 2.06 -5.74 10.05
CA SER A 254 2.35 -6.18 11.43
C SER A 254 2.55 -7.69 11.49
N PRO A 255 3.44 -8.19 12.37
CA PRO A 255 3.56 -9.62 12.63
C PRO A 255 2.25 -10.27 13.12
N ASP A 256 1.42 -9.50 13.82
CA ASP A 256 0.20 -10.01 14.46
C ASP A 256 -1.05 -9.85 13.60
N GLU A 257 -1.03 -8.96 12.60
CA GLU A 257 -2.21 -8.61 11.79
C GLU A 257 -2.12 -9.13 10.36
N SER A 258 -0.90 -9.24 9.80
CA SER A 258 -0.69 -9.65 8.42
C SER A 258 -0.76 -11.16 8.27
N HIS A 259 -1.58 -11.63 7.33
CA HIS A 259 -1.71 -13.06 7.03
C HIS A 259 -0.48 -13.64 6.34
N THR A 260 0.25 -12.80 5.61
CA THR A 260 1.45 -13.16 4.85
C THR A 260 2.61 -12.30 5.33
N ASP A 261 3.70 -12.95 5.70
CA ASP A 261 4.92 -12.26 6.12
C ASP A 261 5.71 -11.73 4.92
N LEU A 262 6.58 -10.75 5.17
CA LEU A 262 7.51 -10.19 4.18
C LEU A 262 8.26 -11.32 3.45
N GLY A 263 8.26 -11.27 2.12
CA GLY A 263 8.94 -12.24 1.27
C GLY A 263 8.31 -13.63 1.20
N MET A 264 7.31 -13.94 2.02
CA MET A 264 6.70 -15.27 2.10
C MET A 264 5.53 -15.47 1.12
N LEU A 265 5.66 -14.87 -0.03
CA LEU A 265 4.70 -14.96 -1.13
C LEU A 265 5.11 -16.02 -2.16
N PRO A 266 4.16 -16.60 -2.91
CA PRO A 266 4.48 -17.37 -4.11
C PRO A 266 5.30 -16.55 -5.11
N PRO A 267 6.13 -17.20 -5.96
CA PRO A 267 6.82 -16.47 -7.04
C PRO A 267 5.83 -15.94 -8.08
N LEU A 268 6.23 -14.88 -8.79
CA LEU A 268 5.49 -14.44 -9.98
C LEU A 268 5.46 -15.54 -11.05
N PRO A 269 4.34 -15.68 -11.78
CA PRO A 269 4.30 -16.57 -12.96
C PRO A 269 5.38 -16.20 -13.98
N GLY A 270 6.21 -17.16 -14.37
CA GLY A 270 7.42 -16.94 -15.18
C GLY A 270 7.17 -16.46 -16.62
N HIS A 271 5.91 -16.38 -17.06
CA HIS A 271 5.54 -15.84 -18.37
C HIS A 271 5.20 -14.33 -18.33
N LEU A 272 5.18 -13.71 -17.14
CA LEU A 272 4.91 -12.28 -16.97
C LEU A 272 6.23 -11.51 -16.90
N THR A 273 6.21 -10.28 -17.41
CA THR A 273 7.31 -9.33 -17.21
C THR A 273 7.24 -8.76 -15.82
N PRO A 274 8.24 -8.95 -14.96
CA PRO A 274 8.24 -8.33 -13.63
C PRO A 274 8.37 -6.81 -13.71
N VAL A 275 7.71 -6.08 -12.81
CA VAL A 275 7.76 -4.61 -12.79
C VAL A 275 9.17 -4.06 -12.60
N TRP A 276 10.03 -4.77 -11.88
CA TRP A 276 11.42 -4.34 -11.66
C TRP A 276 12.29 -4.40 -12.92
N ASP A 277 11.90 -5.09 -13.96
CA ASP A 277 12.60 -5.05 -15.25
C ASP A 277 12.45 -3.67 -15.93
N LEU A 278 11.30 -3.00 -15.74
CA LEU A 278 11.08 -1.60 -16.17
C LEU A 278 11.93 -0.62 -15.36
N LEU A 279 12.30 -0.98 -14.15
CA LEU A 279 12.99 -0.15 -13.17
C LEU A 279 14.46 -0.52 -12.94
N ALA A 280 15.04 -1.35 -13.81
CA ALA A 280 16.42 -1.85 -13.62
C ALA A 280 17.45 -0.71 -13.39
N HIS A 281 17.23 0.46 -13.98
CA HIS A 281 18.09 1.65 -13.83
C HIS A 281 17.83 2.45 -12.54
N ARG A 282 16.78 2.14 -11.80
CA ARG A 282 16.37 2.78 -10.54
C ARG A 282 16.67 1.92 -9.32
N ILE A 283 16.94 0.64 -9.52
CA ILE A 283 17.29 -0.26 -8.41
C ILE A 283 18.59 0.18 -7.77
N GLN A 284 18.53 0.48 -6.49
CA GLN A 284 19.71 0.71 -5.68
C GLN A 284 20.34 -0.65 -5.35
N PRO A 285 21.59 -0.90 -5.75
CA PRO A 285 22.21 -2.21 -5.56
C PRO A 285 22.46 -2.51 -4.09
N ALA A 286 22.57 -3.80 -3.78
CA ALA A 286 22.88 -4.30 -2.44
C ALA A 286 24.31 -3.92 -1.94
N HIS A 287 25.22 -3.51 -2.85
CA HIS A 287 26.63 -3.19 -2.58
C HIS A 287 27.05 -1.89 -3.24
#